data_173bbbc23f20999f0329fe13d81ed582
#
_entry.id   173bbbc23f20999f0329fe13d81ed582
#
_cell.length_a   1.000
_cell.length_b   1.000
_cell.length_c   1.000
_cell.angle_alpha   90.00
_cell.angle_beta   90.00
_cell.angle_gamma   90.00
#
_symmetry.space_group_name_H-M   'P 1'
#
loop_
_entity.id
_entity.type
_entity.pdbx_description
1 polymer ?
#
loop_
_entity_poly.entity_id
_entity_poly.type
_entity_poly.pdbx_seq_one_letter_code
_entity_poly.pdbx_strand_id
1 'polypeptide(L)'
;MTQITAEEVRQFLLTKYADSIHGIGLIPAEIGDDFDFLVSGVIDSFGVLDMVGSIEDQFRIRLDMATLDAEQITILGPLSAYVAQHATPVERG
;
A
#
# COMPACT_ATOMS: atom_id res chain seq x y z
N MET A 1 0.47 19.81 11.29
CA MET A 1 -0.28 18.73 10.74
C MET A 1 0.44 18.05 9.60
N THR A 2 0.59 16.77 9.71
CA THR A 2 1.34 16.02 8.71
C THR A 2 0.37 15.49 7.65
N GLN A 3 0.64 15.81 6.41
CA GLN A 3 -0.14 15.29 5.30
C GLN A 3 0.57 14.10 4.72
N ILE A 4 -0.17 13.02 4.52
CA ILE A 4 0.38 11.80 3.96
C ILE A 4 0.57 11.99 2.46
N THR A 5 1.76 11.64 1.97
CA THR A 5 2.06 11.73 0.55
C THR A 5 2.09 10.34 -0.07
N ALA A 6 1.87 10.26 -1.37
CA ALA A 6 1.96 9.00 -2.09
C ALA A 6 3.35 8.40 -1.95
N GLU A 7 4.39 9.23 -1.91
CA GLU A 7 5.75 8.77 -1.75
C GLU A 7 5.97 8.09 -0.40
N GLU A 8 5.39 8.64 0.66
CA GLU A 8 5.49 8.02 1.99
C GLU A 8 4.85 6.64 2.01
N VAL A 9 3.68 6.51 1.40
CA VAL A 9 2.99 5.22 1.32
C VAL A 9 3.81 4.23 0.51
N ARG A 10 4.34 4.69 -0.62
CA ARG A 10 5.16 3.87 -1.50
C ARG A 10 6.37 3.32 -0.75
N GLN A 11 7.09 4.18 -0.05
CA GLN A 11 8.26 3.77 0.70
C GLN A 11 7.92 2.79 1.82
N PHE A 12 6.81 3.02 2.50
CA PHE A 12 6.35 2.09 3.53
C PHE A 12 6.11 0.70 2.96
N LEU A 13 5.40 0.62 1.83
CA LEU A 13 5.08 -0.66 1.21
C LEU A 13 6.33 -1.38 0.70
N LEU A 14 7.25 -0.64 0.08
CA LEU A 14 8.48 -1.24 -0.42
C LEU A 14 9.35 -1.77 0.72
N THR A 15 9.35 -1.08 1.84
CA THR A 15 10.09 -1.53 3.03
C THR A 15 9.43 -2.76 3.65
N LYS A 16 8.11 -2.70 3.80
CA LYS A 16 7.37 -3.81 4.42
C LYS A 16 7.53 -5.11 3.65
N TYR A 17 7.51 -5.04 2.35
CA TYR A 17 7.55 -6.24 1.49
C TYR A 17 8.92 -6.48 0.87
N ALA A 18 9.96 -5.84 1.37
CA ALA A 18 11.30 -5.95 0.79
C ALA A 18 11.77 -7.40 0.67
N ASP A 19 11.57 -8.19 1.71
CA ASP A 19 12.02 -9.59 1.70
C ASP A 19 11.28 -10.41 0.64
N SER A 20 9.97 -10.19 0.52
CA SER A 20 9.18 -10.90 -0.49
C SER A 20 9.56 -10.45 -1.90
N ILE A 21 9.86 -9.17 -2.07
CA ILE A 21 10.31 -8.63 -3.35
C ILE A 21 11.64 -9.27 -3.74
N HIS A 22 12.57 -9.38 -2.80
CA HIS A 22 13.83 -10.08 -3.05
C HIS A 22 13.60 -11.54 -3.42
N GLY A 23 12.60 -12.16 -2.77
CA GLY A 23 12.27 -13.56 -3.01
C GLY A 23 11.81 -13.86 -4.42
N ILE A 24 11.29 -12.87 -5.15
CA ILE A 24 10.89 -13.04 -6.55
C ILE A 24 11.96 -12.52 -7.52
N GLY A 25 13.16 -12.22 -7.01
CA GLY A 25 14.28 -11.84 -7.84
C GLY A 25 14.38 -10.35 -8.16
N LEU A 26 13.67 -9.51 -7.43
CA LEU A 26 13.69 -8.06 -7.63
C LEU A 26 14.22 -7.37 -6.38
N ILE A 27 14.58 -6.08 -6.54
CA ILE A 27 14.94 -5.25 -5.40
C ILE A 27 13.98 -4.06 -5.34
N PRO A 28 13.71 -3.52 -4.15
CA PRO A 28 12.74 -2.41 -4.02
C PRO A 28 13.06 -1.22 -4.91
N ALA A 29 14.33 -0.94 -5.16
CA ALA A 29 14.73 0.18 -6.01
C ALA A 29 14.29 0.02 -7.47
N GLU A 30 13.99 -1.21 -7.88
CA GLU A 30 13.56 -1.50 -9.26
C GLU A 30 12.05 -1.46 -9.43
N ILE A 31 11.31 -1.33 -8.33
CA ILE A 31 9.85 -1.41 -8.37
C ILE A 31 9.28 -0.08 -8.85
N GLY A 32 8.49 -0.15 -9.92
CA GLY A 32 7.80 1.00 -10.45
C GLY A 32 6.36 1.07 -9.96
N ASP A 33 5.67 2.14 -10.31
CA ASP A 33 4.29 2.37 -9.86
C ASP A 33 3.29 1.37 -10.46
N ASP A 34 3.66 0.69 -11.53
CA ASP A 34 2.83 -0.32 -12.15
C ASP A 34 2.98 -1.72 -11.52
N PHE A 35 3.79 -1.83 -10.50
CA PHE A 35 4.02 -3.11 -9.83
C PHE A 35 2.77 -3.56 -9.09
N ASP A 36 2.32 -4.78 -9.37
CA ASP A 36 1.14 -5.38 -8.74
C ASP A 36 1.58 -6.44 -7.73
N PHE A 37 1.35 -6.16 -6.45
CA PHE A 37 1.77 -7.07 -5.38
C PHE A 37 1.09 -8.43 -5.46
N LEU A 38 -0.16 -8.47 -5.95
CA LEU A 38 -0.91 -9.71 -6.03
C LEU A 38 -0.49 -10.54 -7.24
N VAL A 39 -0.41 -9.92 -8.40
CA VAL A 39 -0.04 -10.60 -9.65
C VAL A 39 1.39 -11.13 -9.57
N SER A 40 2.28 -10.37 -8.94
CA SER A 40 3.69 -10.76 -8.80
C SER A 40 3.90 -11.90 -7.80
N GLY A 41 2.89 -12.16 -6.94
CA GLY A 41 3.01 -13.20 -5.93
C GLY A 41 3.63 -12.74 -4.62
N VAL A 42 3.89 -11.44 -4.48
CA VAL A 42 4.41 -10.89 -3.22
C VAL A 42 3.38 -11.07 -2.10
N ILE A 43 2.10 -10.90 -2.44
CA ILE A 43 1.00 -11.17 -1.51
C ILE A 43 -0.04 -12.06 -2.19
N ASP A 44 -0.87 -12.73 -1.39
CA ASP A 44 -2.03 -13.46 -1.88
C ASP A 44 -3.30 -12.65 -1.58
N SER A 45 -4.47 -13.22 -1.90
CA SER A 45 -5.75 -12.53 -1.72
C SER A 45 -5.98 -12.11 -0.27
N PHE A 46 -5.55 -12.93 0.68
CA PHE A 46 -5.69 -12.60 2.09
C PHE A 46 -4.71 -11.51 2.49
N GLY A 47 -3.55 -11.46 1.83
CA GLY A 47 -2.55 -10.45 2.09
C GLY A 47 -2.99 -9.06 1.72
N VAL A 48 -3.97 -8.92 0.81
CA VAL A 48 -4.51 -7.61 0.45
C VAL A 48 -5.11 -6.92 1.67
N LEU A 49 -5.90 -7.65 2.45
CA LEU A 49 -6.50 -7.07 3.67
C LEU A 49 -5.44 -6.72 4.71
N ASP A 50 -4.44 -7.56 4.84
CA ASP A 50 -3.32 -7.28 5.74
C ASP A 50 -2.56 -6.03 5.30
N MET A 51 -2.36 -5.87 4.00
CA MET A 51 -1.67 -4.71 3.45
C MET A 51 -2.43 -3.42 3.77
N VAL A 52 -3.74 -3.42 3.52
CA VAL A 52 -4.59 -2.25 3.80
C VAL A 52 -4.58 -1.94 5.30
N GLY A 53 -4.73 -2.96 6.13
CA GLY A 53 -4.71 -2.79 7.59
C GLY A 53 -3.37 -2.25 8.08
N SER A 54 -2.29 -2.68 7.48
CA SER A 54 -0.95 -2.18 7.84
C SER A 54 -0.78 -0.71 7.50
N ILE A 55 -1.33 -0.28 6.36
CA ILE A 55 -1.30 1.13 5.97
C ILE A 55 -2.10 1.96 6.99
N GLU A 56 -3.28 1.49 7.33
CA GLU A 56 -4.12 2.19 8.31
C GLU A 56 -3.40 2.34 9.66
N ASP A 57 -2.76 1.27 10.10
CA ASP A 57 -2.02 1.27 11.36
C ASP A 57 -0.81 2.20 11.32
N GLN A 58 -0.04 2.10 10.25
CA GLN A 58 1.20 2.86 10.12
C GLN A 58 0.96 4.37 10.11
N PHE A 59 -0.07 4.79 9.38
CA PHE A 59 -0.34 6.21 9.17
C PHE A 59 -1.45 6.74 10.07
N ARG A 60 -2.05 5.87 10.88
CA ARG A 60 -3.16 6.20 11.78
C ARG A 60 -4.31 6.85 11.02
N ILE A 61 -4.73 6.15 9.98
CA ILE A 61 -5.81 6.60 9.09
C ILE A 61 -6.82 5.49 8.92
N ARG A 62 -7.95 5.85 8.33
CA ARG A 62 -8.97 4.89 7.93
C ARG A 62 -9.22 5.04 6.45
N LEU A 63 -9.26 3.91 5.75
CA LEU A 63 -9.57 3.87 4.33
C LEU A 63 -10.98 3.30 4.16
N ASP A 64 -11.72 3.86 3.22
CA ASP A 64 -13.07 3.40 2.92
C ASP A 64 -13.01 2.30 1.87
N MET A 65 -13.17 1.06 2.32
CA MET A 65 -13.08 -0.09 1.44
C MET A 65 -14.14 -0.06 0.33
N ALA A 66 -15.25 0.64 0.56
CA ALA A 66 -16.31 0.73 -0.44
C ALA A 66 -15.90 1.55 -1.67
N THR A 67 -14.94 2.47 -1.50
CA THR A 67 -14.47 3.31 -2.60
C THR A 67 -13.19 2.79 -3.23
N LEU A 68 -12.61 1.72 -2.68
CA LEU A 68 -11.40 1.13 -3.23
C LEU A 68 -11.71 0.33 -4.48
N ASP A 69 -10.93 0.55 -5.53
CA ASP A 69 -11.04 -0.22 -6.74
C ASP A 69 -10.25 -1.51 -6.57
N ALA A 70 -10.95 -2.64 -6.54
CA ALA A 70 -10.34 -3.94 -6.31
C ALA A 70 -9.25 -4.27 -7.35
N GLU A 71 -9.35 -3.70 -8.54
CA GLU A 71 -8.36 -3.96 -9.59
C GLU A 71 -7.09 -3.15 -9.40
N GLN A 72 -7.16 -2.05 -8.67
CA GLN A 72 -6.02 -1.14 -8.50
C GLN A 72 -5.44 -1.13 -7.10
N ILE A 73 -6.15 -1.70 -6.14
CA ILE A 73 -5.71 -1.68 -4.74
C ILE A 73 -4.39 -2.42 -4.52
N THR A 74 -4.04 -3.33 -5.43
CA THR A 74 -2.82 -4.11 -5.32
C THR A 74 -1.66 -3.55 -6.13
N ILE A 75 -1.89 -2.46 -6.87
CA ILE A 75 -0.88 -1.82 -7.71
C ILE A 75 -0.27 -0.65 -6.95
N LEU A 76 1.05 -0.61 -6.87
CA LEU A 76 1.78 0.31 -6.00
C LEU A 76 1.40 1.78 -6.20
N GLY A 77 1.46 2.27 -7.45
CA GLY A 77 1.18 3.67 -7.74
C GLY A 77 -0.25 4.08 -7.42
N PRO A 78 -1.25 3.43 -8.02
CA PRO A 78 -2.65 3.75 -7.72
C PRO A 78 -3.01 3.63 -6.25
N LEU A 79 -2.50 2.60 -5.56
CA LEU A 79 -2.77 2.44 -4.14
C LEU A 79 -2.18 3.59 -3.33
N SER A 80 -0.92 3.93 -3.62
CA SER A 80 -0.24 5.02 -2.91
C SER A 80 -0.96 6.35 -3.12
N ALA A 81 -1.38 6.63 -4.36
CA ALA A 81 -2.11 7.85 -4.68
C ALA A 81 -3.47 7.87 -3.99
N TYR A 82 -4.17 6.72 -4.00
CA TYR A 82 -5.46 6.62 -3.35
C TYR A 82 -5.35 6.94 -1.85
N VAL A 83 -4.37 6.33 -1.19
CA VAL A 83 -4.17 6.57 0.24
C VAL A 83 -3.91 8.05 0.52
N ALA A 84 -3.06 8.67 -0.29
CA ALA A 84 -2.74 10.08 -0.10
C ALA A 84 -3.96 10.98 -0.26
N GLN A 85 -4.88 10.62 -1.17
CA GLN A 85 -6.04 11.45 -1.48
C GLN A 85 -7.23 11.21 -0.58
N HIS A 86 -7.41 9.97 -0.12
CA HIS A 86 -8.64 9.55 0.55
C HIS A 86 -8.44 9.16 2.01
N ALA A 87 -7.24 9.33 2.54
CA ALA A 87 -6.98 8.98 3.94
C ALA A 87 -7.76 9.89 4.88
N THR A 88 -8.47 9.28 5.81
CA THR A 88 -9.18 10.02 6.86
C THR A 88 -8.46 9.75 8.18
N PRO A 89 -7.93 10.79 8.83
CA PRO A 89 -7.25 10.57 10.12
C PRO A 89 -8.17 9.92 11.13
N VAL A 90 -7.61 8.99 11.90
CA VAL A 90 -8.35 8.36 12.97
C VAL A 90 -8.41 9.33 14.14
N GLU A 91 -9.64 9.70 14.50
CA GLU A 91 -9.84 10.58 15.63
C GLU A 91 -9.71 9.82 16.93
N ARG A 92 -9.05 10.43 17.86
CA ARG A 92 -9.01 9.91 19.20
C ARG A 92 -10.07 10.59 20.00
N GLY A 93 -11.09 9.85 20.30
CA GLY A 93 -12.21 10.38 21.07
C GLY A 93 -11.83 10.79 22.47
#